data_38410566e9760943a076d013d2c0d003
#
_entry.id   38410566e9760943a076d013d2c0d003
#
_cell.length_a   1.000
_cell.length_b   1.000
_cell.length_c   1.000
_cell.angle_alpha   90.00
_cell.angle_beta   90.00
_cell.angle_gamma   90.00
#
_symmetry.space_group_name_H-M   'P 1'
#
loop_
_entity.id
_entity.type
_entity.pdbx_description
1 polymer ?
#
loop_
_entity_poly.entity_id
_entity_poly.type
_entity_poly.pdbx_seq_one_letter_code
_entity_poly.pdbx_strand_id
1 'polypeptide(L)'
;MLRIAIVEDQDKDANLLISYLQRYGREKNLEIEATHFKNGILFLQQYRGEYDIVFMDIDMPVISGMNTAYSLREIDPHVLLIFVTALARFALNGYEVNAYDFIIKPVQYSHFITKMERAEKKLSTEKRTKLLIKTNEKAVSVYTDEILYVDIYNHMLSFHTTEGVVSTRGTIKDVMETLNYSCFTLCNKSCVVNLRFVQMIDGDEVLLSNGERLQISRPRKTEFMQQIADYYGNKKINMGRF
;
A
#
# COMPACT_ATOMS: atom_id res chain seq x y z
N MET A 1 -6.56 -3.47 -15.88
CA MET A 1 -7.86 -3.74 -15.23
C MET A 1 -7.74 -3.28 -13.78
N LEU A 2 -8.68 -2.53 -13.26
CA LEU A 2 -8.76 -2.05 -11.88
C LEU A 2 -9.96 -2.72 -11.21
N ARG A 3 -9.75 -3.40 -10.09
CA ARG A 3 -10.81 -4.12 -9.36
C ARG A 3 -11.27 -3.31 -8.15
N ILE A 4 -12.55 -3.06 -8.07
CA ILE A 4 -13.14 -2.17 -7.08
C ILE A 4 -14.29 -2.87 -6.36
N ALA A 5 -14.25 -2.89 -5.02
CA ALA A 5 -15.38 -3.27 -4.21
C ALA A 5 -16.19 -2.03 -3.81
N ILE A 6 -17.51 -2.16 -3.80
CA ILE A 6 -18.45 -1.17 -3.27
C ILE A 6 -19.25 -1.84 -2.16
N VAL A 7 -19.11 -1.37 -0.92
CA VAL A 7 -19.82 -1.89 0.25
C VAL A 7 -20.84 -0.84 0.67
N GLU A 8 -22.10 -1.08 0.31
CA GLU A 8 -23.19 -0.09 0.39
C GLU A 8 -24.54 -0.82 0.50
N ASP A 9 -25.35 -0.50 1.48
CA ASP A 9 -26.65 -1.14 1.69
C ASP A 9 -27.75 -0.57 0.78
N GLN A 10 -27.59 0.68 0.30
CA GLN A 10 -28.53 1.35 -0.58
C GLN A 10 -28.20 1.11 -2.04
N ASP A 11 -29.03 0.30 -2.73
CA ASP A 11 -28.84 -0.01 -4.18
C ASP A 11 -28.75 1.26 -5.04
N LYS A 12 -29.45 2.34 -4.67
CA LYS A 12 -29.40 3.62 -5.41
C LYS A 12 -27.99 4.24 -5.37
N ASP A 13 -27.36 4.27 -4.21
CA ASP A 13 -26.05 4.89 -4.02
C ASP A 13 -24.96 4.00 -4.64
N ALA A 14 -25.08 2.67 -4.49
CA ALA A 14 -24.19 1.73 -5.14
C ALA A 14 -24.23 1.87 -6.67
N ASN A 15 -25.44 1.92 -7.26
CA ASN A 15 -25.61 2.08 -8.71
C ASN A 15 -25.10 3.42 -9.22
N LEU A 16 -25.20 4.49 -8.42
CA LEU A 16 -24.59 5.78 -8.74
C LEU A 16 -23.08 5.66 -8.85
N LEU A 17 -22.41 5.06 -7.85
CA LEU A 17 -20.96 4.83 -7.86
C LEU A 17 -20.54 3.96 -9.05
N ILE A 18 -21.28 2.88 -9.34
CA ILE A 18 -21.02 2.01 -10.51
C ILE A 18 -21.08 2.84 -11.80
N SER A 19 -22.11 3.68 -11.96
CA SER A 19 -22.26 4.54 -13.15
C SER A 19 -21.09 5.52 -13.31
N TYR A 20 -20.59 6.07 -12.20
CA TYR A 20 -19.45 6.96 -12.18
C TYR A 20 -18.14 6.21 -12.52
N LEU A 21 -17.96 5.00 -12.01
CA LEU A 21 -16.82 4.15 -12.35
C LEU A 21 -16.79 3.78 -13.83
N GLN A 22 -17.95 3.41 -14.39
CA GLN A 22 -18.09 3.11 -15.83
C GLN A 22 -17.80 4.33 -16.70
N ARG A 23 -18.25 5.52 -16.28
CA ARG A 23 -17.95 6.78 -16.95
C ARG A 23 -16.46 7.09 -16.88
N TYR A 24 -15.86 7.00 -15.71
CA TYR A 24 -14.42 7.20 -15.48
C TYR A 24 -13.58 6.27 -16.33
N GLY A 25 -13.92 4.97 -16.37
CA GLY A 25 -13.23 3.97 -17.18
C GLY A 25 -13.24 4.34 -18.68
N ARG A 26 -14.37 4.81 -19.21
CA ARG A 26 -14.46 5.28 -20.59
C ARG A 26 -13.63 6.54 -20.85
N GLU A 27 -13.69 7.54 -19.94
CA GLU A 27 -12.94 8.80 -20.08
C GLU A 27 -11.41 8.58 -20.01
N LYS A 28 -10.94 7.59 -19.23
CA LYS A 28 -9.52 7.27 -19.05
C LYS A 28 -9.02 6.09 -19.90
N ASN A 29 -9.88 5.49 -20.70
CA ASN A 29 -9.57 4.24 -21.42
C ASN A 29 -9.02 3.15 -20.49
N LEU A 30 -9.65 2.99 -19.33
CA LEU A 30 -9.26 2.08 -18.26
C LEU A 30 -10.35 1.01 -18.06
N GLU A 31 -9.95 -0.25 -18.05
CA GLU A 31 -10.85 -1.36 -17.73
C GLU A 31 -11.07 -1.41 -16.20
N ILE A 32 -12.33 -1.31 -15.77
CA ILE A 32 -12.75 -1.30 -14.37
C ILE A 32 -13.78 -2.41 -14.15
N GLU A 33 -13.48 -3.27 -13.18
CA GLU A 33 -14.41 -4.28 -12.66
C GLU A 33 -14.90 -3.83 -11.28
N ALA A 34 -16.21 -3.61 -11.12
CA ALA A 34 -16.82 -3.18 -9.86
C ALA A 34 -17.75 -4.27 -9.32
N THR A 35 -17.53 -4.69 -8.07
CA THR A 35 -18.37 -5.66 -7.36
C THR A 35 -19.09 -4.96 -6.20
N HIS A 36 -20.42 -5.13 -6.12
CA HIS A 36 -21.24 -4.56 -5.08
C HIS A 36 -21.56 -5.57 -3.98
N PHE A 37 -21.36 -5.17 -2.72
CA PHE A 37 -21.70 -5.90 -1.50
C PHE A 37 -22.70 -5.09 -0.68
N LYS A 38 -23.85 -5.70 -0.36
CA LYS A 38 -24.93 -5.04 0.40
C LYS A 38 -24.65 -4.82 1.88
N ASN A 39 -23.61 -5.39 2.43
CA ASN A 39 -23.18 -5.18 3.82
C ASN A 39 -21.73 -5.63 4.02
N GLY A 40 -21.16 -5.19 5.15
CA GLY A 40 -19.76 -5.50 5.51
C GLY A 40 -19.50 -6.98 5.79
N ILE A 41 -20.50 -7.74 6.26
CA ILE A 41 -20.33 -9.18 6.56
C ILE A 41 -20.11 -9.95 5.26
N LEU A 42 -20.98 -9.75 4.26
CA LEU A 42 -20.84 -10.39 2.94
C LEU A 42 -19.53 -10.02 2.27
N PHE A 43 -19.11 -8.74 2.38
CA PHE A 43 -17.84 -8.28 1.87
C PHE A 43 -16.68 -9.04 2.52
N LEU A 44 -16.57 -9.06 3.87
CA LEU A 44 -15.47 -9.72 4.57
C LEU A 44 -15.43 -11.24 4.33
N GLN A 45 -16.58 -11.90 4.22
CA GLN A 45 -16.65 -13.33 3.92
C GLN A 45 -16.11 -13.68 2.54
N GLN A 46 -16.28 -12.80 1.56
CA GLN A 46 -15.87 -13.03 0.17
C GLN A 46 -14.52 -12.40 -0.19
N TYR A 47 -14.00 -11.50 0.65
CA TYR A 47 -12.72 -10.82 0.42
C TYR A 47 -11.54 -11.81 0.38
N ARG A 48 -10.71 -11.70 -0.66
CA ARG A 48 -9.51 -12.54 -0.88
C ARG A 48 -8.26 -11.71 -1.24
N GLY A 49 -8.29 -10.38 -1.00
CA GLY A 49 -7.18 -9.49 -1.36
C GLY A 49 -7.14 -9.13 -2.86
N GLU A 50 -8.23 -9.30 -3.59
CA GLU A 50 -8.29 -9.11 -5.04
C GLU A 50 -8.61 -7.68 -5.48
N TYR A 51 -9.06 -6.82 -4.56
CA TYR A 51 -9.48 -5.46 -4.87
C TYR A 51 -8.35 -4.45 -4.71
N ASP A 52 -8.26 -3.50 -5.64
CA ASP A 52 -7.33 -2.38 -5.57
C ASP A 52 -7.89 -1.23 -4.72
N ILE A 53 -9.22 -1.01 -4.80
CA ILE A 53 -9.95 0.05 -4.06
C ILE A 53 -11.21 -0.55 -3.45
N VAL A 54 -11.52 -0.12 -2.23
CA VAL A 54 -12.80 -0.39 -1.56
C VAL A 54 -13.49 0.94 -1.29
N PHE A 55 -14.66 1.15 -1.90
CA PHE A 55 -15.61 2.19 -1.47
C PHE A 55 -16.52 1.60 -0.41
N MET A 56 -16.66 2.28 0.72
CA MET A 56 -17.43 1.76 1.86
C MET A 56 -18.29 2.83 2.50
N ASP A 57 -19.59 2.58 2.61
CA ASP A 57 -20.42 3.42 3.48
C ASP A 57 -20.15 3.09 4.94
N ILE A 58 -20.21 4.12 5.78
CA ILE A 58 -20.08 3.97 7.26
C ILE A 58 -21.42 3.59 7.88
N ASP A 59 -22.52 4.16 7.38
CA ASP A 59 -23.86 4.01 8.00
C ASP A 59 -24.62 2.84 7.37
N MET A 60 -24.18 1.64 7.69
CA MET A 60 -24.80 0.40 7.22
C MET A 60 -25.43 -0.37 8.39
N PRO A 61 -26.55 -1.09 8.15
CA PRO A 61 -27.17 -1.96 9.15
C PRO A 61 -26.29 -3.17 9.47
N VAL A 62 -26.51 -3.78 10.63
CA VAL A 62 -25.86 -5.00 11.16
C VAL A 62 -24.41 -4.75 11.59
N ILE A 63 -23.55 -4.29 10.72
CA ILE A 63 -22.17 -3.91 11.01
C ILE A 63 -21.85 -2.60 10.31
N SER A 64 -21.36 -1.62 11.06
CA SER A 64 -20.96 -0.34 10.48
C SER A 64 -19.76 -0.48 9.55
N GLY A 65 -19.63 0.43 8.58
CA GLY A 65 -18.45 0.47 7.71
C GLY A 65 -17.16 0.69 8.47
N MET A 66 -17.17 1.41 9.60
CA MET A 66 -15.98 1.53 10.44
C MET A 66 -15.53 0.19 11.01
N ASN A 67 -16.45 -0.59 11.59
CA ASN A 67 -16.13 -1.92 12.12
C ASN A 67 -15.70 -2.89 11.00
N THR A 68 -16.33 -2.79 9.83
CA THR A 68 -15.93 -3.54 8.65
C THR A 68 -14.50 -3.16 8.23
N ALA A 69 -14.15 -1.88 8.28
CA ALA A 69 -12.83 -1.38 7.94
C ALA A 69 -11.75 -1.85 8.93
N TYR A 70 -12.03 -1.91 10.24
CA TYR A 70 -11.12 -2.49 11.22
C TYR A 70 -10.82 -3.96 10.88
N SER A 71 -11.85 -4.78 10.64
CA SER A 71 -11.66 -6.18 10.25
C SER A 71 -10.94 -6.33 8.89
N LEU A 72 -11.22 -5.43 7.94
CA LEU A 72 -10.50 -5.39 6.67
C LEU A 72 -9.01 -5.15 6.88
N ARG A 73 -8.62 -4.24 7.79
CA ARG A 73 -7.21 -3.94 8.06
C ARG A 73 -6.44 -5.08 8.73
N GLU A 74 -7.13 -5.96 9.45
CA GLU A 74 -6.54 -7.21 9.96
C GLU A 74 -6.21 -8.19 8.82
N ILE A 75 -7.00 -8.17 7.74
CA ILE A 75 -6.85 -9.07 6.57
C ILE A 75 -5.93 -8.43 5.53
N ASP A 76 -6.16 -7.17 5.20
CA ASP A 76 -5.42 -6.39 4.20
C ASP A 76 -5.15 -4.97 4.68
N PRO A 77 -3.93 -4.71 5.18
CA PRO A 77 -3.55 -3.36 5.63
C PRO A 77 -3.32 -2.37 4.47
N HIS A 78 -3.26 -2.83 3.21
CA HIS A 78 -2.76 -2.04 2.09
C HIS A 78 -3.82 -1.61 1.07
N VAL A 79 -4.95 -2.31 0.96
CA VAL A 79 -6.02 -1.95 0.01
C VAL A 79 -6.45 -0.49 0.21
N LEU A 80 -6.64 0.26 -0.87
CA LEU A 80 -7.10 1.63 -0.77
C LEU A 80 -8.55 1.67 -0.32
N LEU A 81 -8.80 2.17 0.90
CA LEU A 81 -10.13 2.33 1.45
C LEU A 81 -10.58 3.78 1.33
N ILE A 82 -11.70 4.01 0.67
CA ILE A 82 -12.35 5.32 0.52
C ILE A 82 -13.74 5.21 1.12
N PHE A 83 -14.01 5.99 2.16
CA PHE A 83 -15.36 6.06 2.70
C PHE A 83 -16.27 6.94 1.85
N VAL A 84 -17.52 6.49 1.66
CA VAL A 84 -18.56 7.23 0.94
C VAL A 84 -19.77 7.31 1.85
N THR A 85 -19.96 8.41 2.55
CA THR A 85 -20.94 8.48 3.64
C THR A 85 -21.57 9.87 3.81
N ALA A 86 -22.78 9.93 4.36
CA ALA A 86 -23.41 11.17 4.79
C ALA A 86 -22.82 11.72 6.12
N LEU A 87 -22.08 10.88 6.85
CA LEU A 87 -21.61 11.16 8.20
C LEU A 87 -20.22 11.83 8.21
N ALA A 88 -20.15 13.12 7.86
CA ALA A 88 -18.90 13.89 7.82
C ALA A 88 -18.07 13.86 9.11
N ARG A 89 -18.73 13.67 10.28
CA ARG A 89 -18.08 13.59 11.60
C ARG A 89 -17.08 12.42 11.71
N PHE A 90 -17.27 11.35 10.94
CA PHE A 90 -16.39 10.18 10.98
C PHE A 90 -15.12 10.36 10.12
N ALA A 91 -14.98 11.47 9.40
CA ALA A 91 -13.74 11.74 8.64
C ALA A 91 -12.49 11.76 9.56
N LEU A 92 -12.64 12.19 10.82
CA LEU A 92 -11.54 12.17 11.80
C LEU A 92 -11.20 10.74 12.27
N ASN A 93 -12.17 9.84 12.37
CA ASN A 93 -11.94 8.45 12.78
C ASN A 93 -11.34 7.58 11.69
N GLY A 94 -11.39 8.02 10.44
CA GLY A 94 -10.78 7.29 9.33
C GLY A 94 -9.25 7.15 9.40
N TYR A 95 -8.58 7.99 10.20
CA TYR A 95 -7.16 7.82 10.48
C TYR A 95 -6.84 6.52 11.19
N GLU A 96 -7.73 6.02 12.05
CA GLU A 96 -7.53 4.78 12.82
C GLU A 96 -7.47 3.54 11.91
N VAL A 97 -8.19 3.56 10.78
CA VAL A 97 -8.21 2.49 9.79
C VAL A 97 -7.38 2.81 8.54
N ASN A 98 -6.52 3.82 8.58
CA ASN A 98 -5.73 4.28 7.44
C ASN A 98 -6.59 4.43 6.17
N ALA A 99 -7.79 5.06 6.30
CA ALA A 99 -8.60 5.38 5.14
C ALA A 99 -7.82 6.33 4.22
N TYR A 100 -7.82 6.01 2.93
CA TYR A 100 -7.11 6.82 1.94
C TYR A 100 -7.79 8.16 1.71
N ASP A 101 -9.12 8.17 1.63
CA ASP A 101 -9.88 9.40 1.41
C ASP A 101 -11.36 9.24 1.84
N PHE A 102 -12.13 10.34 1.73
CA PHE A 102 -13.55 10.42 2.04
C PHE A 102 -14.31 11.13 0.93
N ILE A 103 -15.52 10.63 0.64
CA ILE A 103 -16.50 11.26 -0.23
C ILE A 103 -17.77 11.46 0.57
N ILE A 104 -18.23 12.70 0.68
CA ILE A 104 -19.46 13.02 1.41
C ILE A 104 -20.66 12.90 0.47
N LYS A 105 -21.70 12.17 0.88
CA LYS A 105 -23.00 12.12 0.20
C LYS A 105 -23.73 13.46 0.31
N PRO A 106 -24.42 13.95 -0.74
CA PRO A 106 -24.62 13.33 -2.05
C PRO A 106 -23.36 13.39 -2.93
N VAL A 107 -23.00 12.24 -3.54
CA VAL A 107 -21.79 12.13 -4.35
C VAL A 107 -21.97 12.90 -5.66
N GLN A 108 -21.08 13.86 -5.91
CA GLN A 108 -21.00 14.56 -7.19
C GLN A 108 -19.84 14.00 -8.03
N TYR A 109 -20.06 13.86 -9.33
CA TYR A 109 -19.04 13.28 -10.22
C TYR A 109 -17.71 14.03 -10.21
N SER A 110 -17.75 15.38 -10.10
CA SER A 110 -16.54 16.21 -10.02
C SER A 110 -15.68 15.89 -8.77
N HIS A 111 -16.30 15.64 -7.65
CA HIS A 111 -15.58 15.22 -6.44
C HIS A 111 -15.09 13.77 -6.55
N PHE A 112 -15.92 12.89 -7.07
CA PHE A 112 -15.58 11.49 -7.30
C PHE A 112 -14.36 11.33 -8.21
N ILE A 113 -14.33 12.01 -9.38
CA ILE A 113 -13.22 11.90 -10.32
C ILE A 113 -11.89 12.37 -9.70
N THR A 114 -11.90 13.45 -8.91
CA THR A 114 -10.69 13.94 -8.22
C THR A 114 -10.12 12.89 -7.26
N LYS A 115 -10.99 12.18 -6.52
CA LYS A 115 -10.57 11.12 -5.60
C LYS A 115 -10.06 9.89 -6.36
N MET A 116 -10.73 9.51 -7.43
CA MET A 116 -10.31 8.40 -8.30
C MET A 116 -8.95 8.66 -8.96
N GLU A 117 -8.71 9.85 -9.52
CA GLU A 117 -7.43 10.21 -10.11
C GLU A 117 -6.27 10.13 -9.10
N ARG A 118 -6.52 10.57 -7.87
CA ARG A 118 -5.53 10.46 -6.79
C ARG A 118 -5.29 9.00 -6.38
N ALA A 119 -6.35 8.19 -6.27
CA ALA A 119 -6.25 6.78 -5.97
C ALA A 119 -5.53 6.00 -7.08
N GLU A 120 -5.86 6.24 -8.35
CA GLU A 120 -5.18 5.65 -9.49
C GLU A 120 -3.68 5.99 -9.52
N LYS A 121 -3.34 7.27 -9.29
CA LYS A 121 -1.94 7.70 -9.17
C LYS A 121 -1.23 6.98 -8.02
N LYS A 122 -1.88 6.83 -6.88
CA LYS A 122 -1.34 6.08 -5.73
C LYS A 122 -1.08 4.62 -6.09
N LEU A 123 -2.07 3.95 -6.71
CA LEU A 123 -1.94 2.56 -7.16
C LEU A 123 -0.88 2.38 -8.25
N SER A 124 -0.77 3.33 -9.17
CA SER A 124 0.27 3.26 -10.21
C SER A 124 1.67 3.40 -9.63
N THR A 125 1.81 4.16 -8.53
CA THR A 125 3.07 4.31 -7.80
C THR A 125 3.34 3.12 -6.87
N GLU A 126 2.29 2.42 -6.42
CA GLU A 126 2.33 1.28 -5.49
C GLU A 126 1.91 -0.03 -6.15
N LYS A 127 1.91 -0.13 -7.49
CA LYS A 127 1.61 -1.43 -8.13
C LYS A 127 2.46 -2.49 -7.46
N ARG A 128 1.79 -3.45 -6.80
CA ARG A 128 2.43 -4.66 -6.27
C ARG A 128 3.15 -5.35 -7.41
N THR A 129 4.38 -4.96 -7.66
CA THR A 129 5.18 -5.59 -8.69
C THR A 129 5.68 -6.91 -8.15
N LYS A 130 5.43 -7.97 -8.91
CA LYS A 130 6.03 -9.27 -8.63
C LYS A 130 7.42 -9.30 -9.26
N LEU A 131 8.39 -9.64 -8.44
CA LEU A 131 9.74 -9.97 -8.88
C LEU A 131 9.85 -11.48 -9.01
N LEU A 132 10.25 -11.97 -10.18
CA LEU A 132 10.54 -13.39 -10.39
C LEU A 132 12.03 -13.63 -10.13
N ILE A 133 12.35 -14.20 -8.97
CA ILE A 133 13.70 -14.53 -8.56
C ILE A 133 14.02 -15.96 -9.01
N LYS A 134 14.97 -16.11 -9.94
CA LYS A 134 15.44 -17.42 -10.40
C LYS A 134 16.49 -17.94 -9.44
N THR A 135 16.18 -19.00 -8.72
CA THR A 135 17.14 -19.76 -7.91
C THR A 135 17.77 -20.90 -8.75
N ASN A 136 18.72 -21.63 -8.19
CA ASN A 136 19.33 -22.77 -8.90
C ASN A 136 18.32 -23.91 -9.19
N GLU A 137 17.22 -24.00 -8.42
CA GLU A 137 16.29 -25.12 -8.50
C GLU A 137 14.92 -24.71 -9.06
N LYS A 138 14.50 -23.47 -8.85
CA LYS A 138 13.16 -22.99 -9.20
C LYS A 138 13.13 -21.48 -9.42
N ALA A 139 12.03 -21.00 -9.95
CA ALA A 139 11.72 -19.57 -9.98
C ALA A 139 10.68 -19.28 -8.87
N VAL A 140 10.99 -18.32 -8.01
CA VAL A 140 10.13 -17.88 -6.90
C VAL A 140 9.59 -16.50 -7.22
N SER A 141 8.28 -16.34 -7.17
CA SER A 141 7.62 -15.04 -7.33
C SER A 141 7.48 -14.39 -5.96
N VAL A 142 8.03 -13.18 -5.80
CA VAL A 142 7.98 -12.38 -4.57
C VAL A 142 7.36 -11.04 -4.88
N TYR A 143 6.46 -10.54 -4.07
CA TYR A 143 5.99 -9.16 -4.20
C TYR A 143 7.05 -8.19 -3.67
N THR A 144 7.29 -7.10 -4.41
CA THR A 144 8.31 -6.11 -4.01
C THR A 144 7.98 -5.41 -2.69
N ASP A 145 6.71 -5.29 -2.36
CA ASP A 145 6.22 -4.73 -1.09
C ASP A 145 6.37 -5.69 0.11
N GLU A 146 6.65 -6.96 -0.12
CA GLU A 146 6.98 -7.96 0.90
C GLU A 146 8.48 -8.05 1.21
N ILE A 147 9.33 -7.42 0.38
CA ILE A 147 10.79 -7.41 0.59
C ILE A 147 11.11 -6.39 1.67
N LEU A 148 11.68 -6.84 2.78
CA LEU A 148 12.15 -5.99 3.88
C LEU A 148 13.49 -5.35 3.53
N TYR A 149 14.42 -6.18 3.09
CA TYR A 149 15.74 -5.76 2.63
C TYR A 149 16.37 -6.84 1.73
N VAL A 150 17.41 -6.47 1.01
CA VAL A 150 18.23 -7.38 0.21
C VAL A 150 19.69 -7.18 0.59
N ASP A 151 20.36 -8.23 0.95
CA ASP A 151 21.81 -8.20 1.16
C ASP A 151 22.56 -9.06 0.14
N ILE A 152 23.88 -8.87 0.09
CA ILE A 152 24.77 -9.67 -0.74
C ILE A 152 25.96 -10.16 0.05
N TYR A 153 26.21 -11.46 -0.02
CA TYR A 153 27.41 -12.09 0.51
C TYR A 153 27.94 -13.11 -0.49
N ASN A 154 29.25 -13.05 -0.80
CA ASN A 154 29.91 -13.95 -1.77
C ASN A 154 29.14 -14.11 -3.10
N HIS A 155 28.71 -13.01 -3.71
CA HIS A 155 27.92 -12.96 -4.95
C HIS A 155 26.52 -13.63 -4.85
N MET A 156 26.08 -13.98 -3.65
CA MET A 156 24.71 -14.44 -3.37
C MET A 156 23.90 -13.29 -2.82
N LEU A 157 22.86 -12.91 -3.53
CA LEU A 157 21.81 -12.01 -3.07
C LEU A 157 20.82 -12.80 -2.20
N SER A 158 20.46 -12.25 -1.05
CA SER A 158 19.41 -12.78 -0.19
C SER A 158 18.30 -11.74 -0.09
N PHE A 159 17.13 -12.06 -0.62
CA PHE A 159 15.92 -11.27 -0.51
C PHE A 159 15.19 -11.70 0.77
N HIS A 160 15.25 -10.88 1.81
CA HIS A 160 14.56 -11.10 3.06
C HIS A 160 13.15 -10.55 2.94
N THR A 161 12.15 -11.43 3.01
CA THR A 161 10.74 -11.10 2.80
C THR A 161 9.92 -11.41 4.06
N THR A 162 8.68 -10.96 4.10
CA THR A 162 7.72 -11.31 5.17
C THR A 162 7.43 -12.81 5.24
N GLU A 163 7.66 -13.56 4.15
CA GLU A 163 7.40 -15.00 4.02
C GLU A 163 8.66 -15.86 4.20
N GLY A 164 9.86 -15.25 4.26
CA GLY A 164 11.12 -15.95 4.37
C GLY A 164 12.21 -15.38 3.46
N VAL A 165 13.29 -16.13 3.26
CA VAL A 165 14.45 -15.68 2.49
C VAL A 165 14.53 -16.44 1.16
N VAL A 166 14.71 -15.68 0.06
CA VAL A 166 14.94 -16.22 -1.28
C VAL A 166 16.31 -15.78 -1.76
N SER A 167 17.18 -16.72 -2.13
CA SER A 167 18.55 -16.40 -2.54
C SER A 167 18.80 -16.72 -4.01
N THR A 168 19.57 -15.83 -4.67
CA THR A 168 20.01 -15.99 -6.06
C THR A 168 21.39 -15.38 -6.27
N ARG A 169 22.03 -15.71 -7.37
CA ARG A 169 23.28 -15.01 -7.78
C ARG A 169 22.94 -13.68 -8.44
N GLY A 170 23.73 -12.65 -8.15
CA GLY A 170 23.57 -11.34 -8.75
C GLY A 170 24.39 -10.26 -8.07
N THR A 171 24.08 -9.00 -8.37
CA THR A 171 24.76 -7.84 -7.80
C THR A 171 23.75 -6.87 -7.18
N ILE A 172 24.21 -6.04 -6.23
CA ILE A 172 23.39 -4.96 -5.66
C ILE A 172 22.95 -3.94 -6.72
N LYS A 173 23.75 -3.77 -7.78
CA LYS A 173 23.39 -2.91 -8.90
C LYS A 173 22.15 -3.43 -9.63
N ASP A 174 22.10 -4.73 -9.93
CA ASP A 174 20.94 -5.37 -10.56
C ASP A 174 19.68 -5.24 -9.69
N VAL A 175 19.84 -5.36 -8.37
CA VAL A 175 18.75 -5.15 -7.40
C VAL A 175 18.22 -3.73 -7.48
N MET A 176 19.08 -2.72 -7.46
CA MET A 176 18.68 -1.30 -7.52
C MET A 176 18.02 -0.93 -8.86
N GLU A 177 18.50 -1.49 -9.97
CA GLU A 177 17.87 -1.29 -11.29
C GLU A 177 16.50 -1.96 -11.36
N THR A 178 16.34 -3.14 -10.74
CA THR A 178 15.09 -3.89 -10.73
C THR A 178 14.06 -3.31 -9.72
N LEU A 179 14.54 -2.94 -8.52
CA LEU A 179 13.75 -2.33 -7.46
C LEU A 179 13.80 -0.79 -7.53
N ASN A 180 13.67 -0.22 -8.74
CA ASN A 180 13.71 1.23 -8.97
C ASN A 180 12.46 1.93 -8.40
N TYR A 181 12.23 1.81 -7.09
CA TYR A 181 11.14 2.44 -6.36
C TYR A 181 11.69 3.38 -5.29
N SER A 182 11.00 4.49 -5.07
CA SER A 182 11.34 5.49 -4.06
C SER A 182 11.39 4.95 -2.61
N CYS A 183 10.89 3.73 -2.38
CA CYS A 183 10.92 3.09 -1.07
C CYS A 183 12.17 2.22 -0.82
N PHE A 184 13.03 1.97 -1.83
CA PHE A 184 14.25 1.19 -1.66
C PHE A 184 15.48 2.08 -1.66
N THR A 185 16.35 1.90 -0.70
CA THR A 185 17.61 2.65 -0.60
C THR A 185 18.75 1.79 -0.06
N LEU A 186 19.98 2.21 -0.37
CA LEU A 186 21.21 1.57 0.12
C LEU A 186 21.53 2.05 1.54
N CYS A 187 21.52 1.17 2.53
CA CYS A 187 22.10 1.47 3.84
C CYS A 187 23.64 1.32 3.87
N ASN A 188 24.17 0.42 3.03
CA ASN A 188 25.62 0.27 2.82
C ASN A 188 25.88 -0.34 1.41
N LYS A 189 27.17 -0.62 1.09
CA LYS A 189 27.57 -1.14 -0.25
C LYS A 189 26.99 -2.52 -0.59
N SER A 190 26.52 -3.26 0.41
CA SER A 190 26.08 -4.65 0.28
C SER A 190 24.64 -4.87 0.77
N CYS A 191 23.90 -3.81 1.10
CA CYS A 191 22.53 -3.96 1.61
C CYS A 191 21.61 -2.83 1.12
N VAL A 192 20.46 -3.23 0.56
CA VAL A 192 19.34 -2.38 0.13
C VAL A 192 18.20 -2.60 1.10
N VAL A 193 17.64 -1.56 1.69
CA VAL A 193 16.53 -1.63 2.63
C VAL A 193 15.26 -1.02 2.04
N ASN A 194 14.13 -1.61 2.37
CA ASN A 194 12.82 -1.05 2.06
C ASN A 194 12.39 -0.12 3.21
N LEU A 195 12.27 1.16 2.90
CA LEU A 195 11.93 2.21 3.87
C LEU A 195 10.56 2.00 4.54
N ARG A 196 9.66 1.25 3.92
CA ARG A 196 8.36 0.88 4.50
C ARG A 196 8.48 0.14 5.83
N PHE A 197 9.50 -0.69 5.96
CA PHE A 197 9.73 -1.53 7.12
C PHE A 197 10.66 -0.92 8.16
N VAL A 198 11.14 0.31 7.93
CA VAL A 198 11.96 1.02 8.93
C VAL A 198 11.08 1.46 10.08
N GLN A 199 11.35 0.93 11.26
CA GLN A 199 10.65 1.28 12.50
C GLN A 199 11.37 2.39 13.27
N MET A 200 12.71 2.33 13.34
CA MET A 200 13.52 3.27 14.09
C MET A 200 14.93 3.38 13.47
N ILE A 201 15.54 4.54 13.62
CA ILE A 201 16.96 4.76 13.34
C ILE A 201 17.62 5.23 14.63
N ASP A 202 18.66 4.52 15.01
CA ASP A 202 19.46 4.84 16.19
C ASP A 202 20.94 4.91 15.81
N GLY A 203 21.49 6.10 15.81
CA GLY A 203 22.87 6.35 15.38
C GLY A 203 23.13 5.92 13.93
N ASP A 204 23.86 4.83 13.75
CA ASP A 204 24.22 4.23 12.46
C ASP A 204 23.46 2.92 12.21
N GLU A 205 22.41 2.63 12.99
CA GLU A 205 21.59 1.42 12.86
C GLU A 205 20.17 1.74 12.43
N VAL A 206 19.62 0.88 11.57
CA VAL A 206 18.21 0.84 11.20
C VAL A 206 17.57 -0.37 11.85
N LEU A 207 16.54 -0.16 12.66
CA LEU A 207 15.68 -1.22 13.18
C LEU A 207 14.50 -1.40 12.23
N LEU A 208 14.29 -2.63 11.77
CA LEU A 208 13.15 -3.02 10.94
C LEU A 208 11.97 -3.53 11.78
N SER A 209 10.77 -3.53 11.21
CA SER A 209 9.53 -3.97 11.86
C SER A 209 9.55 -5.45 12.30
N ASN A 210 10.42 -6.27 11.72
CA ASN A 210 10.64 -7.67 12.12
C ASN A 210 11.68 -7.82 13.25
N GLY A 211 12.23 -6.71 13.77
CA GLY A 211 13.23 -6.69 14.83
C GLY A 211 14.69 -6.78 14.37
N GLU A 212 14.94 -6.96 13.09
CA GLU A 212 16.30 -7.00 12.54
C GLU A 212 16.95 -5.61 12.52
N ARG A 213 18.27 -5.57 12.70
CA ARG A 213 19.08 -4.36 12.69
C ARG A 213 20.06 -4.37 11.54
N LEU A 214 20.05 -3.30 10.76
CA LEU A 214 20.94 -3.10 9.62
C LEU A 214 21.87 -1.92 9.87
N GLN A 215 23.15 -2.05 9.48
CA GLN A 215 24.14 -1.00 9.63
C GLN A 215 24.12 -0.01 8.47
N ILE A 216 24.01 1.27 8.77
CA ILE A 216 24.20 2.35 7.81
C ILE A 216 25.70 2.68 7.78
N SER A 217 26.30 2.58 6.62
CA SER A 217 27.71 2.96 6.46
C SER A 217 27.87 4.49 6.53
N ARG A 218 28.94 4.97 7.15
CA ARG A 218 29.23 6.40 7.28
C ARG A 218 29.12 7.18 5.96
N PRO A 219 29.67 6.70 4.82
CA PRO A 219 29.53 7.40 3.56
C PRO A 219 28.10 7.52 3.04
N ARG A 220 27.21 6.62 3.45
CA ARG A 220 25.80 6.59 2.99
C ARG A 220 24.84 7.31 3.91
N LYS A 221 25.25 7.65 5.12
CA LYS A 221 24.35 8.16 6.17
C LYS A 221 23.56 9.40 5.74
N THR A 222 24.24 10.37 5.14
CA THR A 222 23.59 11.63 4.71
C THR A 222 22.55 11.37 3.61
N GLU A 223 22.91 10.59 2.60
CA GLU A 223 22.00 10.23 1.51
C GLU A 223 20.81 9.41 2.01
N PHE A 224 21.08 8.43 2.88
CA PHE A 224 20.06 7.59 3.50
C PHE A 224 19.04 8.40 4.31
N MET A 225 19.51 9.34 5.15
CA MET A 225 18.65 10.22 5.93
C MET A 225 17.82 11.16 5.05
N GLN A 226 18.39 11.65 3.94
CA GLN A 226 17.63 12.45 2.97
C GLN A 226 16.53 11.63 2.32
N GLN A 227 16.81 10.41 1.86
CA GLN A 227 15.81 9.53 1.24
C GLN A 227 14.69 9.14 2.22
N ILE A 228 15.01 8.93 3.49
CA ILE A 228 13.99 8.75 4.53
C ILE A 228 13.14 9.99 4.71
N ALA A 229 13.77 11.17 4.77
CA ALA A 229 13.03 12.43 4.88
C ALA A 229 12.11 12.64 3.68
N ASP A 230 12.57 12.34 2.47
CA ASP A 230 11.79 12.44 1.25
C ASP A 230 10.63 11.42 1.23
N TYR A 231 10.89 10.18 1.67
CA TYR A 231 9.89 9.12 1.74
C TYR A 231 8.79 9.40 2.77
N TYR A 232 9.16 9.88 3.96
CA TYR A 232 8.22 10.22 5.04
C TYR A 232 7.87 11.72 5.07
N GLY A 233 8.56 12.58 4.34
CA GLY A 233 8.60 14.03 4.48
C GLY A 233 7.32 14.81 4.16
N ASN A 234 6.27 14.14 3.71
CA ASN A 234 4.91 14.69 3.72
C ASN A 234 4.15 14.40 5.03
N LYS A 235 4.75 13.62 5.95
CA LYS A 235 4.25 13.40 7.30
C LYS A 235 5.20 14.13 8.23
N LYS A 236 4.77 15.26 8.84
CA LYS A 236 5.56 16.00 9.83
C LYS A 236 6.06 15.06 10.92
N ILE A 237 7.31 14.65 10.82
CA ILE A 237 8.01 13.99 11.93
C ILE A 237 8.50 15.13 12.81
N ASN A 238 7.91 15.28 14.02
CA ASN A 238 8.49 16.10 15.06
C ASN A 238 9.76 15.40 15.53
N MET A 239 10.88 15.69 14.89
CA MET A 239 12.19 15.32 15.41
C MET A 239 12.49 16.25 16.59
N GLY A 240 12.31 15.72 17.81
CA GLY A 240 12.84 16.37 19.00
C GLY A 240 14.33 16.64 18.78
N ARG A 241 14.77 17.88 19.04
CA ARG A 241 16.19 18.22 19.07
C ARG A 241 16.82 17.42 20.21
N PHE A 242 17.75 16.53 19.88
CA PHE A 242 18.72 15.98 20.81
C PHE A 242 19.94 16.88 20.88
#